data_9b074685dc6fcff3265e4df78bb818fd
#
_entry.id   9b074685dc6fcff3265e4df78bb818fd
#
_cell.length_a   1.000
_cell.length_b   1.000
_cell.length_c   1.000
_cell.angle_alpha   90.00
_cell.angle_beta   90.00
_cell.angle_gamma   90.00
#
_symmetry.space_group_name_H-M   'P 1'
#
loop_
_entity.id
_entity.type
_entity.pdbx_description
1 polymer ?
#
loop_
_entity_poly.entity_id
_entity_poly.type
_entity_poly.pdbx_seq_one_letter_code
_entity_poly.pdbx_strand_id
1 'polypeptide(L)'
;MNIFNSLKEKCMESVKAVLPIVGIVLLLSFTIVPISPSILLCFLVGGVLLIVGMMFFTLGAEVAMSPMGERVGAAMTQSKQLGFVVVLSFLLGFIITISEPDLQVLAELVPSVPNMIIVLSVACGVGMFLVVAFLRMLFSIALPHMLLFFYAIIFIMSFFIPKEFLAVAFDSGGVTT
;
A
#
# COMPACT_ATOMS: atom_id res chain seq x y z
N MET A 1 -8.38 26.23 -5.63
CA MET A 1 -8.99 24.90 -5.52
C MET A 1 -10.27 25.04 -4.69
N ASN A 2 -11.46 24.74 -5.27
CA ASN A 2 -12.70 24.85 -4.52
C ASN A 2 -12.81 23.64 -3.58
N ILE A 3 -12.58 23.85 -2.30
CA ILE A 3 -12.64 22.82 -1.24
C ILE A 3 -13.90 21.95 -1.34
N PHE A 4 -15.02 22.57 -1.72
CA PHE A 4 -16.29 21.88 -1.87
C PHE A 4 -16.30 20.86 -3.03
N ASN A 5 -15.65 21.16 -4.13
CA ASN A 5 -15.54 20.23 -5.26
C ASN A 5 -14.62 19.05 -4.93
N SER A 6 -13.49 19.31 -4.27
CA SER A 6 -12.59 18.26 -3.79
C SER A 6 -13.27 17.35 -2.76
N LEU A 7 -14.05 17.92 -1.84
CA LEU A 7 -14.81 17.15 -0.85
C LEU A 7 -15.84 16.22 -1.53
N LYS A 8 -16.57 16.73 -2.52
CA LYS A 8 -17.55 15.94 -3.28
C LYS A 8 -16.88 14.82 -4.08
N GLU A 9 -15.74 15.10 -4.68
CA GLU A 9 -14.94 14.12 -5.43
C GLU A 9 -14.45 12.98 -4.52
N LYS A 10 -13.85 13.31 -3.37
CA LYS A 10 -13.39 12.34 -2.39
C LYS A 10 -14.52 11.54 -1.74
N CYS A 11 -15.65 12.16 -1.52
CA CYS A 11 -16.86 11.45 -1.08
C CYS A 11 -17.31 10.40 -2.11
N MET A 12 -17.38 10.78 -3.37
CA MET A 12 -17.76 9.85 -4.44
C MET A 12 -16.73 8.72 -4.63
N GLU A 13 -15.45 9.01 -4.51
CA GLU A 13 -14.37 8.03 -4.56
C GLU A 13 -14.48 7.01 -3.42
N SER A 14 -14.69 7.48 -2.19
CA SER A 14 -14.87 6.64 -1.00
C SER A 14 -16.12 5.75 -1.11
N VAL A 15 -17.22 6.30 -1.60
CA VAL A 15 -18.47 5.55 -1.84
C VAL A 15 -18.24 4.46 -2.89
N LYS A 16 -17.59 4.77 -4.00
CA LYS A 16 -17.27 3.79 -5.07
C LYS A 16 -16.35 2.66 -4.58
N ALA A 17 -15.45 2.94 -3.65
CA ALA A 17 -14.56 1.93 -3.08
C ALA A 17 -15.28 0.99 -2.10
N VAL A 18 -16.13 1.52 -1.24
CA VAL A 18 -16.77 0.76 -0.15
C VAL A 18 -18.06 0.08 -0.61
N LEU A 19 -18.84 0.70 -1.47
CA LEU A 19 -20.18 0.23 -1.85
C LEU A 19 -20.18 -1.17 -2.50
N PRO A 20 -19.24 -1.55 -3.38
CA PRO A 20 -19.19 -2.91 -3.92
C PRO A 20 -18.97 -3.97 -2.83
N ILE A 21 -18.12 -3.70 -1.84
CA ILE A 21 -17.83 -4.62 -0.74
C ILE A 21 -19.08 -4.80 0.11
N VAL A 22 -19.73 -3.69 0.49
CA VAL A 22 -21.01 -3.72 1.23
C VAL A 22 -22.06 -4.49 0.45
N GLY A 23 -22.17 -4.27 -0.86
CA GLY A 23 -23.11 -4.96 -1.74
C GLY A 23 -22.88 -6.47 -1.77
N ILE A 24 -21.64 -6.91 -1.90
CA ILE A 24 -21.29 -8.35 -1.88
C ILE A 24 -21.62 -8.98 -0.54
N VAL A 25 -21.27 -8.35 0.58
CA VAL A 25 -21.56 -8.87 1.92
C VAL A 25 -23.06 -8.96 2.16
N LEU A 26 -23.85 -7.95 1.75
CA LEU A 26 -25.30 -7.99 1.83
C LEU A 26 -25.87 -9.14 1.00
N LEU A 27 -25.42 -9.31 -0.24
CA LEU A 27 -25.86 -10.37 -1.12
C LEU A 27 -25.58 -11.75 -0.51
N LEU A 28 -24.37 -11.96 0.02
CA LEU A 28 -24.00 -13.20 0.69
C LEU A 28 -24.81 -13.43 1.97
N SER A 29 -25.10 -12.38 2.74
CA SER A 29 -25.89 -12.46 3.96
C SER A 29 -27.33 -12.91 3.71
N PHE A 30 -27.92 -12.51 2.58
CA PHE A 30 -29.29 -12.89 2.23
C PHE A 30 -29.38 -14.23 1.48
N THR A 31 -28.27 -14.70 0.87
CA THR A 31 -28.34 -15.90 0.01
C THR A 31 -27.69 -17.13 0.63
N ILE A 32 -26.52 -17.00 1.24
CA ILE A 32 -25.68 -18.16 1.63
C ILE A 32 -25.45 -18.23 3.13
N VAL A 33 -25.13 -17.10 3.77
CA VAL A 33 -24.74 -17.06 5.19
C VAL A 33 -25.65 -16.08 5.93
N PRO A 34 -26.74 -16.54 6.58
CA PRO A 34 -27.61 -15.66 7.32
C PRO A 34 -26.87 -15.06 8.52
N ILE A 35 -26.64 -13.75 8.46
CA ILE A 35 -25.99 -12.98 9.53
C ILE A 35 -27.09 -12.45 10.46
N SER A 36 -26.83 -12.44 11.77
CA SER A 36 -27.78 -11.88 12.73
C SER A 36 -28.07 -10.39 12.45
N PRO A 37 -29.27 -9.91 12.62
CA PRO A 37 -29.63 -8.51 12.34
C PRO A 37 -28.77 -7.49 13.08
N SER A 38 -28.34 -7.83 14.29
CA SER A 38 -27.46 -6.97 15.09
C SER A 38 -26.07 -6.77 14.45
N ILE A 39 -25.47 -7.87 13.96
CA ILE A 39 -24.16 -7.82 13.29
C ILE A 39 -24.29 -7.09 11.96
N LEU A 40 -25.37 -7.34 11.22
CA LEU A 40 -25.63 -6.67 9.95
C LEU A 40 -25.78 -5.15 10.13
N LEU A 41 -26.49 -4.72 11.18
CA LEU A 41 -26.65 -3.30 11.50
C LEU A 41 -25.31 -2.67 11.89
N CYS A 42 -24.49 -3.33 12.72
CA CYS A 42 -23.14 -2.87 13.05
C CYS A 42 -22.26 -2.76 11.78
N PHE A 43 -22.38 -3.71 10.87
CA PHE A 43 -21.64 -3.69 9.61
C PHE A 43 -22.04 -2.49 8.72
N LEU A 44 -23.34 -2.20 8.59
CA LEU A 44 -23.84 -1.07 7.81
C LEU A 44 -23.41 0.28 8.43
N VAL A 45 -23.53 0.42 9.75
CA VAL A 45 -23.07 1.63 10.45
C VAL A 45 -21.55 1.78 10.28
N GLY A 46 -20.80 0.69 10.44
CA GLY A 46 -19.35 0.67 10.19
C GLY A 46 -18.99 1.07 8.76
N GLY A 47 -19.76 0.61 7.76
CA GLY A 47 -19.61 1.00 6.36
C GLY A 47 -19.78 2.50 6.12
N VAL A 48 -20.80 3.10 6.74
CA VAL A 48 -21.01 4.56 6.66
C VAL A 48 -19.87 5.32 7.33
N LEU A 49 -19.43 4.88 8.52
CA LEU A 49 -18.30 5.50 9.22
C LEU A 49 -16.99 5.35 8.42
N LEU A 50 -16.80 4.21 7.76
CA LEU A 50 -15.65 3.96 6.90
C LEU A 50 -15.63 4.93 5.71
N ILE A 51 -16.77 5.16 5.03
CA ILE A 51 -16.88 6.12 3.93
C ILE A 51 -16.49 7.51 4.40
N VAL A 52 -17.06 7.96 5.54
CA VAL A 52 -16.76 9.28 6.10
C VAL A 52 -15.29 9.39 6.51
N GLY A 53 -14.77 8.40 7.20
CA GLY A 53 -13.37 8.36 7.62
C GLY A 53 -12.41 8.37 6.43
N MET A 54 -12.66 7.56 5.42
CA MET A 54 -11.86 7.48 4.19
C MET A 54 -11.88 8.81 3.41
N MET A 55 -13.05 9.46 3.32
CA MET A 55 -13.18 10.77 2.68
C MET A 55 -12.30 11.83 3.38
N PHE A 56 -12.35 11.93 4.70
CA PHE A 56 -11.54 12.90 5.44
C PHE A 56 -10.06 12.55 5.42
N PHE A 57 -9.73 11.26 5.52
CA PHE A 57 -8.36 10.80 5.47
C PHE A 57 -7.70 11.10 4.12
N THR A 58 -8.35 10.74 3.01
CA THR A 58 -7.81 10.99 1.66
C THR A 58 -7.70 12.48 1.35
N LEU A 59 -8.70 13.29 1.77
CA LEU A 59 -8.63 14.73 1.63
C LEU A 59 -7.48 15.34 2.44
N GLY A 60 -7.32 14.89 3.68
CA GLY A 60 -6.23 15.34 4.56
C GLY A 60 -4.85 14.97 4.00
N ALA A 61 -4.71 13.75 3.52
CA ALA A 61 -3.48 13.27 2.88
C ALA A 61 -3.15 14.10 1.62
N GLU A 62 -4.11 14.36 0.76
CA GLU A 62 -3.90 15.16 -0.45
C GLU A 62 -3.52 16.61 -0.14
N VAL A 63 -4.17 17.23 0.82
CA VAL A 63 -3.92 18.64 1.16
C VAL A 63 -2.62 18.84 1.95
N ALA A 64 -2.28 17.90 2.83
CA ALA A 64 -1.13 18.03 3.72
C ALA A 64 0.11 17.29 3.20
N MET A 65 -0.03 16.03 2.82
CA MET A 65 1.13 15.15 2.52
C MET A 65 1.62 15.29 1.08
N SER A 66 0.72 15.47 0.10
CA SER A 66 1.15 15.59 -1.31
C SER A 66 2.07 16.79 -1.55
N PRO A 67 1.79 18.00 -1.04
CA PRO A 67 2.72 19.13 -1.19
C PRO A 67 4.06 18.92 -0.47
N MET A 68 4.06 18.19 0.65
CA MET A 68 5.31 17.83 1.34
C MET A 68 6.13 16.85 0.50
N GLY A 69 5.48 15.80 -0.03
CA GLY A 69 6.10 14.82 -0.91
C GLY A 69 6.69 15.45 -2.17
N GLU A 70 5.95 16.37 -2.81
CA GLU A 70 6.43 17.13 -3.97
C GLU A 70 7.69 17.96 -3.66
N ARG A 71 7.71 18.66 -2.52
CA ARG A 71 8.87 19.44 -2.09
C ARG A 71 10.08 18.57 -1.78
N VAL A 72 9.88 17.46 -1.09
CA VAL A 72 10.95 16.48 -0.80
C VAL A 72 11.46 15.88 -2.10
N GLY A 73 10.59 15.43 -2.99
CA GLY A 73 10.95 14.89 -4.30
C GLY A 73 11.73 15.90 -5.16
N ALA A 74 11.28 17.17 -5.19
CA ALA A 74 11.97 18.22 -5.90
C ALA A 74 13.36 18.51 -5.31
N ALA A 75 13.49 18.54 -3.97
CA ALA A 75 14.79 18.71 -3.32
C ALA A 75 15.75 17.54 -3.61
N MET A 76 15.23 16.33 -3.64
CA MET A 76 15.99 15.12 -3.98
C MET A 76 16.50 15.15 -5.42
N THR A 77 15.65 15.50 -6.39
CA THR A 77 16.03 15.60 -7.82
C THR A 77 16.98 16.74 -8.12
N GLN A 78 16.92 17.82 -7.35
CA GLN A 78 17.84 18.97 -7.48
C GLN A 78 19.19 18.74 -6.75
N SER A 79 19.24 17.76 -5.85
CA SER A 79 20.46 17.44 -5.13
C SER A 79 21.51 16.83 -6.09
N LYS A 80 22.68 17.43 -6.15
CA LYS A 80 23.82 16.91 -6.91
C LYS A 80 24.54 15.75 -6.18
N GLN A 81 24.13 15.43 -4.96
CA GLN A 81 24.75 14.41 -4.13
C GLN A 81 23.95 13.09 -4.24
N LEU A 82 24.37 12.23 -5.15
CA LEU A 82 23.76 10.91 -5.36
C LEU A 82 23.66 10.08 -4.07
N GLY A 83 24.70 10.14 -3.22
CA GLY A 83 24.70 9.42 -1.94
C GLY A 83 23.58 9.86 -0.99
N PHE A 84 23.31 11.16 -0.92
CA PHE A 84 22.21 11.71 -0.11
C PHE A 84 20.84 11.20 -0.62
N VAL A 85 20.64 11.23 -1.94
CA VAL A 85 19.39 10.74 -2.56
C VAL A 85 19.18 9.25 -2.26
N VAL A 86 20.23 8.44 -2.38
CA VAL A 86 20.16 6.99 -2.11
C VAL A 86 19.79 6.72 -0.66
N VAL A 87 20.49 7.35 0.30
CA VAL A 87 20.21 7.16 1.73
C VAL A 87 18.81 7.64 2.09
N LEU A 88 18.39 8.80 1.61
CA LEU A 88 17.08 9.36 1.92
C LEU A 88 15.95 8.51 1.32
N SER A 89 16.10 8.05 0.07
CA SER A 89 15.13 7.14 -0.56
C SER A 89 14.99 5.83 0.20
N PHE A 90 16.12 5.23 0.60
CA PHE A 90 16.10 4.00 1.39
C PHE A 90 15.38 4.21 2.71
N LEU A 91 15.73 5.26 3.46
CA LEU A 91 15.11 5.56 4.76
C LEU A 91 13.61 5.83 4.63
N LEU A 92 13.18 6.56 3.59
CA LEU A 92 11.77 6.81 3.35
C LEU A 92 10.99 5.51 3.11
N GLY A 93 11.45 4.66 2.19
CA GLY A 93 10.80 3.38 1.92
C GLY A 93 10.78 2.47 3.15
N PHE A 94 11.89 2.40 3.87
CA PHE A 94 12.02 1.58 5.06
C PHE A 94 11.08 2.02 6.20
N ILE A 95 11.05 3.32 6.52
CA ILE A 95 10.21 3.86 7.60
C ILE A 95 8.73 3.76 7.27
N ILE A 96 8.34 4.08 6.02
CA ILE A 96 6.95 3.99 5.58
C ILE A 96 6.46 2.55 5.73
N THR A 97 7.20 1.58 5.24
CA THR A 97 6.82 0.16 5.28
C THR A 97 6.72 -0.39 6.70
N ILE A 98 7.63 -0.03 7.61
CA ILE A 98 7.51 -0.44 9.03
C ILE A 98 6.25 0.14 9.68
N SER A 99 5.82 1.31 9.25
CA SER A 99 4.66 2.00 9.80
C SER A 99 3.33 1.42 9.33
N GLU A 100 3.32 0.55 8.32
CA GLU A 100 2.11 -0.06 7.78
C GLU A 100 1.57 -1.14 8.72
N PRO A 101 0.34 -0.97 9.26
CA PRO A 101 -0.27 -1.97 10.14
C PRO A 101 -0.62 -3.26 9.41
N ASP A 102 -0.94 -3.20 8.12
CA ASP A 102 -1.36 -4.35 7.31
C ASP A 102 -0.21 -5.36 7.15
N LEU A 103 1.03 -4.88 7.07
CA LEU A 103 2.21 -5.74 7.04
C LEU A 103 2.41 -6.52 8.34
N GLN A 104 2.03 -5.95 9.48
CA GLN A 104 2.09 -6.65 10.77
C GLN A 104 1.07 -7.78 10.82
N VAL A 105 -0.17 -7.54 10.34
CA VAL A 105 -1.21 -8.57 10.24
C VAL A 105 -0.78 -9.68 9.30
N LEU A 106 -0.16 -9.34 8.16
CA LEU A 106 0.35 -10.32 7.21
C LEU A 106 1.47 -11.20 7.82
N ALA A 107 2.34 -10.62 8.63
CA ALA A 107 3.40 -11.34 9.33
C ALA A 107 2.85 -12.40 10.30
N GLU A 108 1.68 -12.17 10.89
CA GLU A 108 1.01 -13.15 11.79
C GLU A 108 0.52 -14.40 11.05
N LEU A 109 0.38 -14.36 9.72
CA LEU A 109 -0.02 -15.53 8.92
C LEU A 109 1.10 -16.57 8.78
N VAL A 110 2.32 -16.26 9.19
CA VAL A 110 3.49 -17.16 9.12
C VAL A 110 4.05 -17.43 10.52
N PRO A 111 3.45 -18.31 11.32
CA PRO A 111 3.87 -18.57 12.71
C PRO A 111 5.29 -19.15 12.84
N SER A 112 5.85 -19.66 11.75
CA SER A 112 7.18 -20.27 11.72
C SER A 112 8.34 -19.25 11.77
N VAL A 113 8.06 -17.97 11.52
CA VAL A 113 9.06 -16.89 11.50
C VAL A 113 8.62 -15.78 12.44
N PRO A 114 9.50 -15.21 13.28
CA PRO A 114 9.17 -14.05 14.09
C PRO A 114 8.69 -12.86 13.23
N ASN A 115 7.56 -12.26 13.58
CA ASN A 115 6.92 -11.18 12.83
C ASN A 115 7.89 -10.04 12.51
N MET A 116 8.75 -9.67 13.46
CA MET A 116 9.74 -8.61 13.29
C MET A 116 10.72 -8.89 12.14
N ILE A 117 11.09 -10.17 11.92
CA ILE A 117 11.99 -10.55 10.83
C ILE A 117 11.30 -10.35 9.48
N ILE A 118 10.03 -10.73 9.36
CA ILE A 118 9.24 -10.54 8.14
C ILE A 118 9.10 -9.04 7.84
N VAL A 119 8.64 -8.26 8.83
CA VAL A 119 8.44 -6.81 8.67
C VAL A 119 9.74 -6.10 8.27
N LEU A 120 10.85 -6.39 8.95
CA LEU A 120 12.15 -5.78 8.63
C LEU A 120 12.68 -6.22 7.25
N SER A 121 12.46 -7.47 6.87
CA SER A 121 12.89 -7.96 5.56
C SER A 121 12.13 -7.27 4.43
N VAL A 122 10.80 -7.14 4.55
CA VAL A 122 9.97 -6.44 3.57
C VAL A 122 10.32 -4.95 3.53
N ALA A 123 10.45 -4.30 4.69
CA ALA A 123 10.82 -2.89 4.76
C ALA A 123 12.20 -2.60 4.13
N CYS A 124 13.17 -3.48 4.35
CA CYS A 124 14.47 -3.39 3.71
C CYS A 124 14.37 -3.56 2.18
N GLY A 125 13.57 -4.52 1.74
CA GLY A 125 13.26 -4.74 0.31
C GLY A 125 12.64 -3.51 -0.34
N VAL A 126 11.58 -2.95 0.24
CA VAL A 126 10.91 -1.73 -0.27
C VAL A 126 11.88 -0.54 -0.28
N GLY A 127 12.65 -0.35 0.78
CA GLY A 127 13.68 0.70 0.82
C GLY A 127 14.70 0.57 -0.32
N MET A 128 15.20 -0.64 -0.59
CA MET A 128 16.12 -0.89 -1.71
C MET A 128 15.46 -0.64 -3.07
N PHE A 129 14.22 -1.12 -3.27
CA PHE A 129 13.52 -0.91 -4.53
C PHE A 129 13.13 0.55 -4.75
N LEU A 130 12.86 1.33 -3.69
CA LEU A 130 12.64 2.76 -3.81
C LEU A 130 13.92 3.49 -4.28
N VAL A 131 15.09 3.10 -3.79
CA VAL A 131 16.39 3.59 -4.32
C VAL A 131 16.52 3.26 -5.81
N VAL A 132 16.24 2.02 -6.20
CA VAL A 132 16.29 1.61 -7.61
C VAL A 132 15.31 2.42 -8.47
N ALA A 133 14.11 2.69 -7.96
CA ALA A 133 13.12 3.52 -8.64
C ALA A 133 13.59 4.96 -8.85
N PHE A 134 14.25 5.57 -7.85
CA PHE A 134 14.85 6.89 -7.99
C PHE A 134 16.03 6.91 -8.95
N LEU A 135 16.95 5.95 -8.83
CA LEU A 135 18.10 5.85 -9.75
C LEU A 135 17.63 5.65 -11.18
N ARG A 136 16.58 4.83 -11.40
CA ARG A 136 15.98 4.67 -12.71
C ARG A 136 15.50 6.00 -13.32
N MET A 137 14.85 6.85 -12.51
CA MET A 137 14.39 8.16 -12.96
C MET A 137 15.57 9.06 -13.32
N LEU A 138 16.62 9.06 -12.52
CA LEU A 138 17.84 9.84 -12.78
C LEU A 138 18.56 9.38 -14.06
N PHE A 139 18.61 8.08 -14.32
CA PHE A 139 19.26 7.51 -15.49
C PHE A 139 18.32 7.37 -16.70
N SER A 140 17.06 7.81 -16.58
CA SER A 140 16.03 7.74 -17.64
C SER A 140 15.83 6.32 -18.20
N ILE A 141 15.94 5.29 -17.35
CA ILE A 141 15.72 3.90 -17.74
C ILE A 141 14.23 3.61 -17.88
N ALA A 142 13.81 3.00 -18.97
CA ALA A 142 12.41 2.67 -19.21
C ALA A 142 11.87 1.63 -18.20
N LEU A 143 10.76 1.97 -17.52
CA LEU A 143 10.12 1.13 -16.50
C LEU A 143 9.82 -0.30 -16.97
N PRO A 144 9.27 -0.52 -18.20
CA PRO A 144 8.91 -1.87 -18.63
C PRO A 144 10.08 -2.86 -18.67
N HIS A 145 11.26 -2.43 -19.11
CA HIS A 145 12.44 -3.29 -19.18
C HIS A 145 12.93 -3.71 -17.79
N MET A 146 12.91 -2.76 -16.84
CA MET A 146 13.30 -3.03 -15.47
C MET A 146 12.31 -3.98 -14.79
N LEU A 147 11.01 -3.76 -14.97
CA LEU A 147 9.97 -4.64 -14.43
C LEU A 147 10.08 -6.05 -15.01
N LEU A 148 10.27 -6.18 -16.33
CA LEU A 148 10.46 -7.49 -16.97
C LEU A 148 11.63 -8.25 -16.36
N PHE A 149 12.76 -7.58 -16.13
CA PHE A 149 13.94 -8.17 -15.52
C PHE A 149 13.68 -8.66 -14.09
N PHE A 150 13.08 -7.82 -13.23
CA PHE A 150 12.79 -8.20 -11.86
C PHE A 150 11.71 -9.29 -11.76
N TYR A 151 10.65 -9.21 -12.56
CA TYR A 151 9.64 -10.27 -12.60
C TYR A 151 10.21 -11.60 -13.07
N ALA A 152 11.11 -11.61 -14.05
CA ALA A 152 11.78 -12.83 -14.48
C ALA A 152 12.58 -13.46 -13.32
N ILE A 153 13.31 -12.65 -12.54
CA ILE A 153 14.03 -13.12 -11.35
C ILE A 153 13.06 -13.68 -10.30
N ILE A 154 11.97 -12.96 -9.99
CA ILE A 154 10.97 -13.38 -9.01
C ILE A 154 10.34 -14.72 -9.44
N PHE A 155 9.97 -14.88 -10.69
CA PHE A 155 9.42 -16.14 -11.19
C PHE A 155 10.41 -17.29 -11.10
N ILE A 156 11.68 -17.07 -11.41
CA ILE A 156 12.71 -18.10 -11.24
C ILE A 156 12.87 -18.47 -9.77
N MET A 157 12.94 -17.48 -8.87
CA MET A 157 13.04 -17.70 -7.43
C MET A 157 11.83 -18.43 -6.86
N SER A 158 10.64 -18.20 -7.39
CA SER A 158 9.40 -18.84 -6.91
C SER A 158 9.42 -20.36 -7.01
N PHE A 159 10.20 -20.94 -7.90
CA PHE A 159 10.36 -22.40 -8.00
C PHE A 159 11.18 -23.01 -6.84
N PHE A 160 11.95 -22.20 -6.14
CA PHE A 160 12.81 -22.66 -5.05
C PHE A 160 12.21 -22.38 -3.66
N ILE A 161 11.12 -21.63 -3.58
CA ILE A 161 10.50 -21.19 -2.33
C ILE A 161 9.35 -22.12 -1.97
N PRO A 162 9.19 -22.55 -0.68
CA PRO A 162 8.01 -23.30 -0.22
C PRO A 162 6.72 -22.53 -0.47
N LYS A 163 5.65 -23.26 -0.81
CA LYS A 163 4.36 -22.67 -1.21
C LYS A 163 3.74 -21.76 -0.13
N GLU A 164 4.00 -22.05 1.14
CA GLU A 164 3.52 -21.27 2.29
C GLU A 164 4.07 -19.84 2.28
N PHE A 165 5.36 -19.69 1.97
CA PHE A 165 6.01 -18.37 1.90
C PHE A 165 5.70 -17.64 0.58
N LEU A 166 5.38 -18.38 -0.47
CA LEU A 166 5.12 -17.79 -1.78
C LEU A 166 3.88 -16.89 -1.74
N ALA A 167 2.79 -17.34 -1.10
CA ALA A 167 1.57 -16.56 -0.96
C ALA A 167 1.84 -15.24 -0.22
N VAL A 168 2.53 -15.31 0.92
CA VAL A 168 2.86 -14.14 1.75
C VAL A 168 3.80 -13.18 1.00
N ALA A 169 4.78 -13.71 0.23
CA ALA A 169 5.70 -12.87 -0.54
C ALA A 169 5.00 -12.07 -1.64
N PHE A 170 4.01 -12.66 -2.33
CA PHE A 170 3.23 -11.95 -3.34
C PHE A 170 2.22 -10.98 -2.70
N ASP A 171 1.61 -11.36 -1.58
CA ASP A 171 0.64 -10.54 -0.88
C ASP A 171 1.28 -9.31 -0.23
N SER A 172 2.47 -9.47 0.38
CA SER A 172 3.22 -8.34 0.93
C SER A 172 3.56 -7.28 -0.12
N GLY A 173 3.85 -7.69 -1.36
CA GLY A 173 4.07 -6.78 -2.48
C GLY A 173 2.81 -6.04 -2.93
N GLY A 174 1.62 -6.63 -2.73
CA GLY A 174 0.33 -5.98 -3.01
C GLY A 174 -0.14 -5.05 -1.90
N VAL A 175 0.20 -5.35 -0.65
CA VAL A 175 -0.18 -4.54 0.53
C VAL A 175 0.61 -3.23 0.59
N THR A 176 1.88 -3.24 0.20
CA THR A 176 2.78 -2.06 0.26
C THR A 176 2.68 -1.12 -0.96
N THR A 177 1.59 -1.13 -1.66
CA THR A 177 1.29 -0.21 -2.77
C THR A 177 0.29 0.84 -2.35
#